data_9dec053950a9870325516ebc67d81234
#
_entry.id   9dec053950a9870325516ebc67d81234
#
_cell.length_a   1.000
_cell.length_b   1.000
_cell.length_c   1.000
_cell.angle_alpha   90.00
_cell.angle_beta   90.00
_cell.angle_gamma   90.00
#
_symmetry.space_group_name_H-M   'P 1'
#
loop_
_entity.id
_entity.type
_entity.pdbx_description
1 polymer ?
#
loop_
_entity_poly.entity_id
_entity_poly.type
_entity_poly.pdbx_seq_one_letter_code
_entity_poly.pdbx_strand_id
1 'polypeptide(L)'
;MSVHITKTYNIGGLIGLRQNAVKNAGETLGFKEMSLFKFPDAYDSDDELHVRMDGIIASLCPEDIVIFQHPSGESPRYDGFLFEHLRRYHGTKIVAFIQEIASDRDDSEYSLRDEITLLNRADMFIFASAALRDYYIANGLKEKPYLIQNIPDYMTDICANEHKNKKLYIMAETSQNEYPLNNLNIEVVQYDAVSYTHLT
;
A
#
# COMPACT_ATOMS: atom_id res chain seq x y z
N MET A 1 -18.63 -15.88 0.57
CA MET A 1 -17.99 -14.54 0.58
C MET A 1 -16.73 -14.63 1.43
N SER A 2 -15.57 -14.47 0.82
CA SER A 2 -14.26 -14.39 1.50
C SER A 2 -13.72 -12.97 1.33
N VAL A 3 -12.80 -12.57 2.21
CA VAL A 3 -12.02 -11.35 2.06
C VAL A 3 -10.60 -11.72 1.68
N HIS A 4 -10.10 -11.14 0.61
CA HIS A 4 -8.73 -11.29 0.14
C HIS A 4 -7.99 -9.98 0.34
N ILE A 5 -6.69 -10.05 0.63
CA ILE A 5 -5.83 -8.88 0.77
C ILE A 5 -4.62 -9.03 -0.12
N THR A 6 -4.34 -8.02 -0.95
CA THR A 6 -3.17 -8.06 -1.83
C THR A 6 -1.89 -7.89 -1.04
N LYS A 7 -0.85 -8.63 -1.43
CA LYS A 7 0.51 -8.50 -0.93
C LYS A 7 1.49 -8.67 -2.07
N THR A 8 2.29 -7.64 -2.34
CA THR A 8 3.34 -7.73 -3.34
C THR A 8 4.65 -8.19 -2.71
N TYR A 9 5.21 -9.25 -3.29
CA TYR A 9 6.52 -9.78 -2.93
C TYR A 9 7.62 -9.16 -3.79
N ASN A 10 8.86 -9.29 -3.36
CA ASN A 10 10.05 -8.70 -4.00
C ASN A 10 10.01 -7.17 -4.10
N ILE A 11 9.27 -6.53 -3.20
CA ILE A 11 9.34 -5.09 -2.99
C ILE A 11 10.01 -4.80 -1.64
N GLY A 12 10.91 -3.82 -1.66
CA GLY A 12 11.59 -3.37 -0.44
C GLY A 12 10.97 -2.11 0.16
N GLY A 13 11.67 -1.55 1.14
CA GLY A 13 11.34 -0.27 1.74
C GLY A 13 10.01 -0.24 2.50
N LEU A 14 9.48 0.97 2.67
CA LEU A 14 8.27 1.20 3.48
C LEU A 14 7.01 0.55 2.91
N ILE A 15 6.89 0.47 1.57
CA ILE A 15 5.73 -0.20 0.95
C ILE A 15 5.65 -1.66 1.42
N GLY A 16 6.74 -2.39 1.30
CA GLY A 16 6.78 -3.80 1.69
C GLY A 16 6.46 -4.02 3.17
N LEU A 17 6.99 -3.15 4.04
CA LEU A 17 6.73 -3.20 5.48
C LEU A 17 5.26 -2.93 5.80
N ARG A 18 4.67 -1.87 5.22
CA ARG A 18 3.25 -1.53 5.44
C ARG A 18 2.32 -2.62 4.93
N GLN A 19 2.57 -3.13 3.71
CA GLN A 19 1.78 -4.22 3.16
C GLN A 19 1.85 -5.48 4.03
N ASN A 20 3.02 -5.81 4.59
CA ASN A 20 3.17 -6.94 5.52
C ASN A 20 2.34 -6.72 6.80
N ALA A 21 2.39 -5.53 7.40
CA ALA A 21 1.65 -5.23 8.61
C ALA A 21 0.13 -5.38 8.38
N VAL A 22 -0.39 -4.81 7.29
CA VAL A 22 -1.81 -4.91 6.95
C VAL A 22 -2.21 -6.36 6.63
N LYS A 23 -1.38 -7.10 5.88
CA LYS A 23 -1.60 -8.52 5.58
C LYS A 23 -1.64 -9.36 6.87
N ASN A 24 -0.68 -9.18 7.77
CA ASN A 24 -0.64 -9.92 9.04
C ASN A 24 -1.88 -9.63 9.90
N ALA A 25 -2.32 -8.37 9.98
CA ALA A 25 -3.56 -8.02 10.64
C ALA A 25 -4.78 -8.69 9.98
N GLY A 26 -4.82 -8.73 8.65
CA GLY A 26 -5.86 -9.42 7.88
C GLY A 26 -5.92 -10.93 8.18
N GLU A 27 -4.78 -11.59 8.29
CA GLU A 27 -4.70 -13.02 8.62
C GLU A 27 -5.33 -13.35 9.98
N THR A 28 -5.16 -12.47 10.98
CA THR A 28 -5.80 -12.65 12.29
C THR A 28 -7.32 -12.56 12.24
N LEU A 29 -7.84 -11.88 11.19
CA LEU A 29 -9.27 -11.76 10.90
C LEU A 29 -9.78 -12.86 9.95
N GLY A 30 -8.92 -13.80 9.56
CA GLY A 30 -9.26 -14.88 8.64
C GLY A 30 -9.29 -14.44 7.16
N PHE A 31 -8.68 -13.32 6.81
CA PHE A 31 -8.55 -12.90 5.41
C PHE A 31 -7.53 -13.77 4.68
N LYS A 32 -7.75 -13.97 3.39
CA LYS A 32 -6.85 -14.72 2.52
C LYS A 32 -5.87 -13.79 1.83
N GLU A 33 -4.64 -14.22 1.70
CA GLU A 33 -3.65 -13.49 0.92
C GLU A 33 -3.91 -13.65 -0.59
N MET A 34 -3.80 -12.56 -1.33
CA MET A 34 -3.69 -12.53 -2.79
C MET A 34 -2.27 -12.06 -3.14
N SER A 35 -1.40 -13.01 -3.45
CA SER A 35 0.02 -12.76 -3.66
C SER A 35 0.27 -12.14 -5.04
N LEU A 36 0.91 -10.99 -5.05
CA LEU A 36 1.48 -10.34 -6.23
C LEU A 36 3.00 -10.45 -6.16
N PHE A 37 3.68 -10.45 -7.32
CA PHE A 37 5.13 -10.52 -7.36
C PHE A 37 5.65 -9.38 -8.21
N LYS A 38 6.50 -8.51 -7.63
CA LYS A 38 7.14 -7.41 -8.36
C LYS A 38 7.84 -7.93 -9.61
N PHE A 39 7.44 -7.41 -10.74
CA PHE A 39 7.81 -7.90 -12.03
C PHE A 39 7.85 -6.76 -13.07
N PRO A 40 8.87 -6.68 -13.93
CA PRO A 40 8.96 -5.68 -14.99
C PRO A 40 7.99 -6.03 -16.14
N ASP A 41 6.73 -5.64 -16.00
CA ASP A 41 5.64 -5.96 -16.92
C ASP A 41 5.77 -5.29 -18.30
N ALA A 42 6.70 -4.36 -18.45
CA ALA A 42 6.98 -3.72 -19.74
C ALA A 42 7.42 -4.71 -20.85
N TYR A 43 7.91 -5.88 -20.46
CA TYR A 43 8.33 -6.94 -21.39
C TYR A 43 7.22 -7.95 -21.73
N ASP A 44 6.11 -7.95 -20.96
CA ASP A 44 4.97 -8.81 -21.21
C ASP A 44 4.04 -8.22 -22.26
N SER A 45 3.56 -9.05 -23.17
CA SER A 45 2.40 -8.73 -23.99
C SER A 45 1.13 -8.67 -23.14
N ASP A 46 0.06 -8.11 -23.70
CA ASP A 46 -1.23 -8.08 -22.99
C ASP A 46 -1.76 -9.50 -22.73
N ASP A 47 -1.57 -10.44 -23.67
CA ASP A 47 -1.97 -11.83 -23.49
C ASP A 47 -1.21 -12.52 -22.34
N GLU A 48 0.09 -12.27 -22.19
CA GLU A 48 0.88 -12.80 -21.08
C GLU A 48 0.41 -12.20 -19.74
N LEU A 49 0.10 -10.90 -19.71
CA LEU A 49 -0.47 -10.28 -18.50
C LEU A 49 -1.85 -10.87 -18.17
N HIS A 50 -2.72 -11.11 -19.15
CA HIS A 50 -4.01 -11.76 -18.91
C HIS A 50 -3.82 -13.14 -18.26
N VAL A 51 -2.93 -13.98 -18.78
CA VAL A 51 -2.63 -15.30 -18.20
C VAL A 51 -2.09 -15.20 -16.79
N ARG A 52 -1.23 -14.22 -16.53
CA ARG A 52 -0.67 -13.96 -15.20
C ARG A 52 -1.76 -13.57 -14.21
N MET A 53 -2.65 -12.66 -14.59
CA MET A 53 -3.77 -12.21 -13.75
C MET A 53 -4.74 -13.35 -13.46
N ASP A 54 -5.04 -14.21 -14.42
CA ASP A 54 -5.89 -15.38 -14.21
C ASP A 54 -5.31 -16.30 -13.13
N GLY A 55 -3.98 -16.46 -13.09
CA GLY A 55 -3.29 -17.21 -12.03
C GLY A 55 -3.42 -16.54 -10.65
N ILE A 56 -3.27 -15.22 -10.57
CA ILE A 56 -3.35 -14.45 -9.32
C ILE A 56 -4.74 -14.55 -8.71
N ILE A 57 -5.80 -14.42 -9.53
CA ILE A 57 -7.19 -14.41 -9.07
C ILE A 57 -7.82 -15.82 -8.99
N ALA A 58 -7.07 -16.89 -9.24
CA ALA A 58 -7.60 -18.26 -9.34
C ALA A 58 -8.39 -18.74 -8.10
N SER A 59 -8.11 -18.18 -6.92
CA SER A 59 -8.83 -18.51 -5.68
C SER A 59 -10.06 -17.64 -5.41
N LEU A 60 -10.32 -16.63 -6.26
CA LEU A 60 -11.43 -15.71 -6.09
C LEU A 60 -12.77 -16.39 -6.46
N CYS A 61 -13.80 -16.09 -5.71
CA CYS A 61 -15.16 -16.53 -5.97
C CYS A 61 -16.09 -15.31 -6.18
N PRO A 62 -17.25 -15.51 -6.82
CA PRO A 62 -18.27 -14.45 -6.89
C PRO A 62 -18.61 -13.89 -5.52
N GLU A 63 -18.87 -12.57 -5.46
CA GLU A 63 -19.20 -11.83 -4.24
C GLU A 63 -18.08 -11.73 -3.19
N ASP A 64 -16.85 -12.16 -3.51
CA ASP A 64 -15.70 -11.95 -2.64
C ASP A 64 -15.30 -10.47 -2.59
N ILE A 65 -14.60 -10.11 -1.51
CA ILE A 65 -14.07 -8.76 -1.31
C ILE A 65 -12.56 -8.82 -1.47
N VAL A 66 -12.00 -7.90 -2.23
CA VAL A 66 -10.55 -7.75 -2.38
C VAL A 66 -10.12 -6.40 -1.81
N ILE A 67 -9.27 -6.44 -0.78
CA ILE A 67 -8.58 -5.27 -0.25
C ILE A 67 -7.30 -5.09 -1.05
N PHE A 68 -7.31 -4.14 -1.95
CA PHE A 68 -6.15 -3.76 -2.76
C PHE A 68 -5.31 -2.75 -1.99
N GLN A 69 -4.10 -3.11 -1.63
CA GLN A 69 -3.17 -2.22 -0.95
C GLN A 69 -2.49 -1.29 -1.97
N HIS A 70 -2.71 0.02 -1.82
CA HIS A 70 -2.16 1.04 -2.70
C HIS A 70 -1.18 1.96 -1.94
N PRO A 71 0.03 2.21 -2.49
CA PRO A 71 0.57 1.65 -3.73
C PRO A 71 0.85 0.14 -3.64
N SER A 72 0.63 -0.56 -4.76
CA SER A 72 0.97 -1.98 -4.88
C SER A 72 2.48 -2.20 -4.99
N GLY A 73 3.21 -1.22 -5.52
CA GLY A 73 4.60 -1.31 -5.92
C GLY A 73 4.77 -1.84 -7.36
N GLU A 74 3.67 -2.07 -8.07
CA GLU A 74 3.63 -2.45 -9.49
C GLU A 74 3.38 -1.22 -10.38
N SER A 75 3.42 -1.42 -11.70
CA SER A 75 3.12 -0.38 -12.68
C SER A 75 1.62 -0.08 -12.77
N PRO A 76 1.23 1.12 -13.28
CA PRO A 76 -0.17 1.44 -13.56
C PRO A 76 -0.83 0.45 -14.52
N ARG A 77 -0.05 -0.06 -15.49
CA ARG A 77 -0.52 -1.07 -16.46
C ARG A 77 -0.85 -2.38 -15.75
N TYR A 78 0.05 -2.89 -14.94
CA TYR A 78 -0.16 -4.11 -14.16
C TYR A 78 -1.40 -4.02 -13.28
N ASP A 79 -1.51 -2.97 -12.49
CA ASP A 79 -2.65 -2.76 -11.59
C ASP A 79 -3.96 -2.57 -12.37
N GLY A 80 -3.90 -1.96 -13.56
CA GLY A 80 -5.01 -1.85 -14.48
C GLY A 80 -5.57 -3.21 -14.92
N PHE A 81 -4.69 -4.13 -15.30
CA PHE A 81 -5.04 -5.52 -15.66
C PHE A 81 -5.59 -6.29 -14.47
N LEU A 82 -4.99 -6.14 -13.28
CA LEU A 82 -5.51 -6.76 -12.06
C LEU A 82 -6.94 -6.32 -11.77
N PHE A 83 -7.23 -5.01 -11.80
CA PHE A 83 -8.58 -4.50 -11.58
C PHE A 83 -9.58 -5.00 -12.62
N GLU A 84 -9.16 -5.12 -13.88
CA GLU A 84 -10.01 -5.71 -14.93
C GLU A 84 -10.40 -7.15 -14.60
N HIS A 85 -9.42 -7.97 -14.20
CA HIS A 85 -9.64 -9.38 -13.88
C HIS A 85 -10.49 -9.57 -12.63
N LEU A 86 -10.28 -8.76 -11.58
CA LEU A 86 -11.12 -8.79 -10.38
C LEU A 86 -12.60 -8.55 -10.72
N ARG A 87 -12.90 -7.72 -11.75
CA ARG A 87 -14.26 -7.43 -12.19
C ARG A 87 -14.91 -8.53 -13.04
N ARG A 88 -14.17 -9.55 -13.46
CA ARG A 88 -14.74 -10.70 -14.17
C ARG A 88 -15.61 -11.57 -13.28
N TYR A 89 -15.37 -11.58 -11.97
CA TYR A 89 -16.20 -12.30 -11.01
C TYR A 89 -17.38 -11.47 -10.57
N HIS A 90 -18.58 -12.01 -10.79
CA HIS A 90 -19.83 -11.31 -10.46
C HIS A 90 -19.88 -10.89 -8.97
N GLY A 91 -20.24 -9.66 -8.70
CA GLY A 91 -20.45 -9.15 -7.35
C GLY A 91 -19.17 -8.90 -6.55
N THR A 92 -17.97 -9.18 -7.08
CA THR A 92 -16.70 -8.88 -6.40
C THR A 92 -16.60 -7.39 -6.07
N LYS A 93 -16.24 -7.09 -4.83
CA LYS A 93 -16.00 -5.74 -4.34
C LYS A 93 -14.52 -5.46 -4.20
N ILE A 94 -14.08 -4.31 -4.69
CA ILE A 94 -12.69 -3.84 -4.54
C ILE A 94 -12.68 -2.71 -3.51
N VAL A 95 -11.94 -2.90 -2.43
CA VAL A 95 -11.67 -1.89 -1.41
C VAL A 95 -10.23 -1.43 -1.61
N ALA A 96 -10.01 -0.20 -2.02
CA ALA A 96 -8.67 0.34 -2.14
C ALA A 96 -8.19 0.87 -0.79
N PHE A 97 -7.15 0.26 -0.23
CA PHE A 97 -6.49 0.73 0.97
C PHE A 97 -5.33 1.64 0.57
N ILE A 98 -5.56 2.94 0.65
CA ILE A 98 -4.66 4.00 0.20
C ILE A 98 -3.77 4.43 1.37
N GLN A 99 -2.51 4.05 1.29
CA GLN A 99 -1.53 4.26 2.37
C GLN A 99 -0.67 5.50 2.15
N GLU A 100 -0.40 5.86 0.91
CA GLU A 100 0.34 7.05 0.49
C GLU A 100 -0.02 7.43 -0.96
N ILE A 101 0.55 8.53 -1.46
CA ILE A 101 0.38 8.97 -2.84
C ILE A 101 1.47 8.28 -3.67
N ALA A 102 1.08 7.39 -4.59
CA ALA A 102 2.05 6.67 -5.40
C ALA A 102 2.79 7.60 -6.38
N SER A 103 2.09 8.57 -6.95
CA SER A 103 2.67 9.50 -7.93
C SER A 103 3.69 10.49 -7.35
N ASP A 104 3.74 10.65 -6.02
CA ASP A 104 4.73 11.52 -5.36
C ASP A 104 6.07 10.82 -5.12
N ARG A 105 6.18 9.54 -5.44
CA ARG A 105 7.42 8.78 -5.26
C ARG A 105 8.33 8.93 -6.47
N ASP A 106 9.62 9.13 -6.23
CA ASP A 106 10.64 9.28 -7.30
C ASP A 106 10.79 8.02 -8.17
N ASP A 107 10.50 6.84 -7.61
CA ASP A 107 10.61 5.53 -8.28
C ASP A 107 9.28 5.03 -8.84
N SER A 108 8.23 5.84 -8.81
CA SER A 108 6.90 5.47 -9.28
C SER A 108 6.72 5.71 -10.77
N GLU A 109 6.08 4.76 -11.44
CA GLU A 109 5.60 4.92 -12.80
C GLU A 109 4.22 5.60 -12.89
N TYR A 110 3.57 5.84 -11.74
CA TYR A 110 2.27 6.48 -11.67
C TYR A 110 2.36 7.99 -11.94
N SER A 111 1.50 8.48 -12.84
CA SER A 111 1.05 9.87 -12.76
C SER A 111 -0.16 9.97 -11.81
N LEU A 112 -0.39 11.14 -11.21
CA LEU A 112 -1.57 11.38 -10.37
C LEU A 112 -2.88 11.07 -11.11
N ARG A 113 -2.91 11.35 -12.42
CA ARG A 113 -4.07 11.05 -13.27
C ARG A 113 -4.33 9.56 -13.41
N ASP A 114 -3.29 8.75 -13.62
CA ASP A 114 -3.42 7.30 -13.75
C ASP A 114 -3.83 6.68 -12.43
N GLU A 115 -3.24 7.17 -11.33
CA GLU A 115 -3.57 6.78 -9.98
C GLU A 115 -5.05 7.01 -9.65
N ILE A 116 -5.56 8.21 -9.88
CA ILE A 116 -6.97 8.57 -9.67
C ILE A 116 -7.88 7.76 -10.59
N THR A 117 -7.46 7.53 -11.85
CA THR A 117 -8.22 6.73 -12.81
C THR A 117 -8.38 5.28 -12.33
N LEU A 118 -7.30 4.68 -11.82
CA LEU A 118 -7.33 3.34 -11.24
C LEU A 118 -8.23 3.30 -10.01
N LEU A 119 -7.98 4.18 -9.03
CA LEU A 119 -8.69 4.21 -7.75
C LEU A 119 -10.18 4.46 -7.94
N ASN A 120 -10.58 5.24 -8.94
CA ASN A 120 -11.98 5.45 -9.28
C ASN A 120 -12.73 4.17 -9.71
N ARG A 121 -12.02 3.07 -9.97
CA ARG A 121 -12.61 1.76 -10.25
C ARG A 121 -12.92 0.94 -8.99
N ALA A 122 -12.38 1.32 -7.81
CA ALA A 122 -12.72 0.68 -6.54
C ALA A 122 -14.16 0.99 -6.09
N ASP A 123 -14.72 0.19 -5.20
CA ASP A 123 -16.08 0.37 -4.65
C ASP A 123 -16.06 1.16 -3.34
N MET A 124 -14.99 1.06 -2.58
CA MET A 124 -14.82 1.66 -1.26
C MET A 124 -13.35 2.01 -1.03
N PHE A 125 -13.10 2.92 -0.10
CA PHE A 125 -11.74 3.33 0.26
C PHE A 125 -11.46 3.12 1.75
N ILE A 126 -10.20 2.80 2.06
CA ILE A 126 -9.59 2.94 3.37
C ILE A 126 -8.42 3.91 3.19
N PHE A 127 -8.43 5.03 3.89
CA PHE A 127 -7.34 6.01 3.82
C PHE A 127 -6.51 5.95 5.10
N ALA A 128 -5.20 6.07 4.97
CA ALA A 128 -4.30 6.17 6.10
C ALA A 128 -4.55 7.43 6.95
N SER A 129 -5.04 8.53 6.34
CA SER A 129 -5.37 9.77 7.06
C SER A 129 -6.48 10.56 6.37
N ALA A 130 -7.11 11.47 7.10
CA ALA A 130 -8.10 12.38 6.54
C ALA A 130 -7.47 13.35 5.52
N ALA A 131 -6.25 13.82 5.77
CA ALA A 131 -5.53 14.69 4.84
C ALA A 131 -5.30 14.00 3.49
N LEU A 132 -4.96 12.70 3.51
CA LEU A 132 -4.77 11.92 2.29
C LEU A 132 -6.08 11.80 1.50
N ARG A 133 -7.20 11.53 2.18
CA ARG A 133 -8.53 11.54 1.56
C ARG A 133 -8.83 12.88 0.89
N ASP A 134 -8.65 13.97 1.63
CA ASP A 134 -8.99 15.32 1.14
C ASP A 134 -8.13 15.69 -0.07
N TYR A 135 -6.85 15.29 -0.08
CA TYR A 135 -5.98 15.46 -1.23
C TYR A 135 -6.52 14.75 -2.47
N TYR A 136 -6.88 13.46 -2.36
CA TYR A 136 -7.39 12.71 -3.51
C TYR A 136 -8.73 13.23 -4.02
N ILE A 137 -9.65 13.60 -3.13
CA ILE A 137 -10.94 14.18 -3.53
C ILE A 137 -10.74 15.51 -4.26
N ALA A 138 -9.86 16.38 -3.75
CA ALA A 138 -9.53 17.65 -4.40
C ALA A 138 -8.92 17.46 -5.80
N ASN A 139 -8.28 16.33 -6.06
CA ASN A 139 -7.66 16.01 -7.34
C ASN A 139 -8.53 15.10 -8.26
N GLY A 140 -9.79 14.84 -7.91
CA GLY A 140 -10.76 14.18 -8.80
C GLY A 140 -11.08 12.74 -8.47
N LEU A 141 -10.69 12.24 -7.28
CA LEU A 141 -11.20 10.96 -6.79
C LEU A 141 -12.70 11.11 -6.46
N LYS A 142 -13.52 10.19 -6.97
CA LYS A 142 -14.98 10.20 -6.73
C LYS A 142 -15.27 9.86 -5.28
N GLU A 143 -16.21 10.57 -4.68
CA GLU A 143 -16.73 10.21 -3.36
C GLU A 143 -17.41 8.84 -3.39
N LYS A 144 -17.00 7.98 -2.47
CA LYS A 144 -17.53 6.63 -2.23
C LYS A 144 -17.49 6.34 -0.74
N PRO A 145 -18.13 5.26 -0.25
CA PRO A 145 -17.98 4.84 1.13
C PRO A 145 -16.48 4.71 1.50
N TYR A 146 -16.11 5.20 2.67
CA TYR A 146 -14.71 5.17 3.12
C TYR A 146 -14.57 4.99 4.62
N LEU A 147 -13.37 4.58 5.03
CA LEU A 147 -12.88 4.56 6.41
C LEU A 147 -11.56 5.34 6.49
N ILE A 148 -11.28 5.91 7.65
CA ILE A 148 -9.97 6.50 7.98
C ILE A 148 -9.31 5.63 9.03
N GLN A 149 -8.12 5.09 8.73
CA GLN A 149 -7.37 4.25 9.65
C GLN A 149 -6.71 5.08 10.77
N ASN A 150 -6.30 6.32 10.47
CA ASN A 150 -5.45 7.16 11.31
C ASN A 150 -4.05 6.56 11.52
N ILE A 151 -3.52 6.58 12.73
CA ILE A 151 -2.19 6.08 13.02
C ILE A 151 -2.19 4.54 12.90
N PRO A 152 -1.36 3.96 12.00
CA PRO A 152 -1.24 2.51 11.92
C PRO A 152 -0.54 1.99 13.18
N ASP A 153 -1.12 0.96 13.79
CA ASP A 153 -0.46 0.17 14.82
C ASP A 153 0.11 -1.11 14.19
N TYR A 154 1.34 -1.44 14.54
CA TYR A 154 1.98 -2.66 14.07
C TYR A 154 1.80 -3.74 15.14
N MET A 155 1.27 -4.88 14.73
CA MET A 155 1.23 -6.06 15.61
C MET A 155 2.66 -6.51 15.87
N THR A 156 3.11 -6.38 17.10
CA THR A 156 4.46 -6.79 17.55
C THR A 156 4.40 -7.36 18.95
N ASP A 157 5.15 -8.43 19.18
CA ASP A 157 5.37 -8.99 20.50
C ASP A 157 6.52 -8.27 21.26
N ILE A 158 7.15 -7.28 20.62
CA ILE A 158 8.24 -6.51 21.20
C ILE A 158 7.65 -5.46 22.13
N CYS A 159 7.81 -5.65 23.43
CA CYS A 159 7.54 -4.61 24.40
C CYS A 159 8.63 -3.55 24.34
N ALA A 160 8.25 -2.28 24.19
CA ALA A 160 9.18 -1.18 24.28
C ALA A 160 9.81 -1.16 25.69
N ASN A 161 11.12 -1.24 25.79
CA ASN A 161 11.81 -0.98 27.05
C ASN A 161 11.62 0.49 27.41
N GLU A 162 11.27 0.77 28.66
CA GLU A 162 11.06 2.14 29.18
C GLU A 162 12.36 2.96 29.26
N HIS A 163 13.27 2.84 28.33
CA HIS A 163 14.45 3.71 28.28
C HIS A 163 14.02 5.08 27.76
N LYS A 164 13.77 5.99 28.69
CA LYS A 164 13.56 7.42 28.42
C LYS A 164 14.87 8.06 27.98
N ASN A 165 15.29 7.80 26.74
CA ASN A 165 16.33 8.61 26.12
C ASN A 165 15.69 9.85 25.48
N LYS A 166 16.35 10.99 25.61
CA LYS A 166 15.90 12.25 24.96
C LYS A 166 16.37 12.28 23.51
N LYS A 167 16.03 11.23 22.73
CA LYS A 167 16.43 11.11 21.32
C LYS A 167 15.16 11.10 20.44
N LEU A 168 15.18 11.88 19.39
CA LEU A 168 14.18 11.81 18.33
C LEU A 168 14.74 10.93 17.21
N TYR A 169 14.06 9.85 16.90
CA TYR A 169 14.40 8.97 15.80
C TYR A 169 13.57 9.34 14.58
N ILE A 170 14.23 9.75 13.50
CA ILE A 170 13.56 10.07 12.23
C ILE A 170 13.88 8.96 11.25
N MET A 171 12.83 8.31 10.77
CA MET A 171 12.89 7.29 9.73
C MET A 171 12.44 7.94 8.43
N ALA A 172 13.34 8.67 7.78
CA ALA A 172 13.04 9.31 6.51
C ALA A 172 14.27 9.33 5.60
N GLU A 173 14.05 9.10 4.34
CA GLU A 173 15.02 9.32 3.26
C GLU A 173 15.15 10.82 2.91
N THR A 174 14.65 11.71 3.75
CA THR A 174 14.53 13.14 3.47
C THR A 174 15.82 13.89 3.80
N SER A 175 16.14 14.87 2.96
CA SER A 175 17.24 15.80 3.21
C SER A 175 17.04 16.54 4.54
N GLN A 176 18.10 16.76 5.29
CA GLN A 176 18.09 17.44 6.60
C GLN A 176 17.41 18.82 6.63
N ASN A 177 17.05 19.36 5.46
CA ASN A 177 16.49 20.70 5.31
C ASN A 177 14.96 20.78 5.39
N GLU A 178 14.25 19.65 5.40
CA GLU A 178 12.78 19.64 5.36
C GLU A 178 12.10 19.81 6.73
N TYR A 179 12.83 19.55 7.82
CA TYR A 179 12.28 19.70 9.16
C TYR A 179 13.07 20.73 9.96
N PRO A 180 12.43 21.77 10.52
CA PRO A 180 13.10 22.78 11.35
C PRO A 180 13.43 22.21 12.73
N LEU A 181 14.30 21.20 12.79
CA LEU A 181 14.68 20.48 14.01
C LEU A 181 15.72 21.26 14.85
N ASN A 182 16.27 22.34 14.30
CA ASN A 182 17.36 23.11 14.89
C ASN A 182 17.02 23.78 16.23
N ASN A 183 15.73 23.86 16.59
CA ASN A 183 15.24 24.46 17.83
C ASN A 183 14.88 23.42 18.91
N LEU A 184 15.01 22.13 18.61
CA LEU A 184 14.73 21.07 19.57
C LEU A 184 16.02 20.74 20.33
N ASN A 185 16.03 20.96 21.64
CA ASN A 185 17.14 20.52 22.51
C ASN A 185 17.08 18.99 22.73
N ILE A 186 17.09 18.24 21.62
CA ILE A 186 16.92 16.80 21.56
C ILE A 186 17.94 16.26 20.55
N GLU A 187 18.62 15.17 20.88
CA GLU A 187 19.49 14.47 19.94
C GLU A 187 18.63 13.83 18.84
N VAL A 188 18.87 14.22 17.59
CA VAL A 188 18.18 13.66 16.42
C VAL A 188 19.03 12.55 15.85
N VAL A 189 18.47 11.34 15.78
CA VAL A 189 19.10 10.17 15.15
C VAL A 189 18.33 9.87 13.87
N GLN A 190 18.98 10.02 12.74
CA GLN A 190 18.42 9.68 11.43
C GLN A 190 18.85 8.26 11.06
N TYR A 191 17.88 7.44 10.64
CA TYR A 191 18.12 6.12 10.09
C TYR A 191 17.82 6.12 8.60
N ASP A 192 18.78 5.71 7.80
CA ASP A 192 18.56 5.42 6.39
C ASP A 192 17.75 4.13 6.27
N ALA A 193 16.76 4.12 5.37
CA ALA A 193 15.87 2.97 5.13
C ALA A 193 16.61 1.67 4.76
N VAL A 194 17.87 1.77 4.33
CA VAL A 194 18.71 0.64 3.93
C VAL A 194 19.25 -0.15 5.13
N SER A 195 19.27 0.41 6.34
CA SER A 195 19.87 -0.23 7.52
C SER A 195 18.98 -1.29 8.20
N TYR A 196 17.75 -1.48 7.74
CA TYR A 196 16.81 -2.46 8.31
C TYR A 196 17.07 -3.92 7.94
N THR A 197 17.98 -4.20 7.01
CA THR A 197 18.29 -5.58 6.59
C THR A 197 19.16 -6.34 7.58
N HIS A 198 19.61 -5.71 8.67
CA HIS A 198 20.54 -6.30 9.64
C HIS A 198 19.98 -6.43 11.07
N LEU A 199 18.69 -6.25 11.27
CA LEU A 199 18.02 -6.53 12.55
C LEU A 199 17.29 -7.87 12.47
N THR A 200 18.06 -8.96 12.31
CA THR A 200 17.63 -10.34 12.57
C THR A 200 18.22 -10.81 13.89
#